data_9b1f7fe235940e6c696c4c6dbb9167f4
#
_entry.id   9b1f7fe235940e6c696c4c6dbb9167f4
#
_cell.length_a   1.000
_cell.length_b   1.000
_cell.length_c   1.000
_cell.angle_alpha   90.00
_cell.angle_beta   90.00
_cell.angle_gamma   90.00
#
_symmetry.space_group_name_H-M   'P 1'
#
loop_
_entity.id
_entity.type
_entity.pdbx_description
1 polymer ?
#
loop_
_entity_poly.entity_id
_entity_poly.type
_entity_poly.pdbx_seq_one_letter_code
_entity_poly.pdbx_strand_id
1 'polypeptide(L)'
;SGADAATKILRNTLVPPTFVQVNGEEFGKVVEKQLVTYGDEWKDVNLDDAQTTLYNQEKAKAEFAKAKEQLQKEGVEFPIHLDYVVSQTDNSQVQQASSFKQSVEAVLGADNVVVDIQKLSDDDFNNITYFTDTAAEKDYDLAGGGWVPDYQDPSTYLESLSPVNGSVFYYLGVDAGSNSPAIPAVDFGKYAELLKDANAEV
;
A
#
# COMPACT_ATOMS: atom_id res chain seq x y z
N SER A 1 -15.05 3.89 0.92
CA SER A 1 -15.66 4.95 0.13
C SER A 1 -16.35 4.33 -1.06
N GLY A 2 -17.66 4.49 -1.18
CA GLY A 2 -18.43 3.97 -2.30
C GLY A 2 -18.21 4.81 -3.57
N ALA A 3 -18.86 4.41 -4.68
CA ALA A 3 -18.81 5.09 -5.98
C ALA A 3 -19.17 6.60 -5.92
N ASP A 4 -19.81 7.04 -4.84
CA ASP A 4 -20.19 8.43 -4.59
C ASP A 4 -19.14 9.23 -3.80
N ALA A 5 -18.00 8.62 -3.42
CA ALA A 5 -16.92 9.38 -2.82
C ALA A 5 -16.44 10.41 -3.83
N ALA A 6 -16.52 11.68 -3.47
CA ALA A 6 -16.15 12.77 -4.35
C ALA A 6 -14.70 12.57 -4.83
N THR A 7 -14.54 12.20 -6.09
CA THR A 7 -13.22 11.97 -6.73
C THR A 7 -12.26 13.16 -6.59
N LYS A 8 -12.82 14.35 -6.32
CA LYS A 8 -12.06 15.56 -6.03
C LYS A 8 -11.34 15.59 -4.68
N ILE A 9 -11.69 14.68 -3.75
CA ILE A 9 -11.10 14.61 -2.40
C ILE A 9 -10.07 13.49 -2.31
N LEU A 10 -10.18 12.47 -3.17
CA LEU A 10 -9.29 11.34 -3.15
C LEU A 10 -8.08 11.59 -4.05
N ARG A 11 -6.90 11.31 -3.53
CA ARG A 11 -5.62 11.35 -4.22
C ARG A 11 -4.93 10.01 -4.05
N ASN A 12 -4.15 9.60 -5.02
CA ASN A 12 -3.24 8.46 -4.89
C ASN A 12 -1.91 8.91 -4.26
N THR A 13 -2.00 9.61 -3.14
CA THR A 13 -0.85 10.07 -2.36
C THR A 13 -1.02 9.67 -0.91
N LEU A 14 0.10 9.37 -0.24
CA LEU A 14 0.10 9.01 1.17
C LEU A 14 -0.37 10.18 2.04
N VAL A 15 0.03 11.40 1.70
CA VAL A 15 -0.43 12.62 2.36
C VAL A 15 -1.78 13.03 1.77
N PRO A 16 -2.83 13.23 2.58
CA PRO A 16 -4.16 13.58 2.09
C PRO A 16 -4.20 14.93 1.35
N PRO A 17 -5.14 15.10 0.40
CA PRO A 17 -5.34 16.39 -0.26
C PRO A 17 -5.67 17.49 0.74
N THR A 18 -5.21 18.69 0.46
CA THR A 18 -5.40 19.90 1.29
C THR A 18 -4.74 19.88 2.68
N PHE A 19 -4.02 18.79 3.02
CA PHE A 19 -3.36 18.68 4.32
C PHE A 19 -2.20 19.67 4.45
N VAL A 20 -1.39 19.81 3.40
CA VAL A 20 -0.27 20.75 3.36
C VAL A 20 -0.11 21.36 1.96
N GLN A 21 0.46 22.56 1.89
CA GLN A 21 0.84 23.23 0.66
C GLN A 21 2.33 23.53 0.65
N VAL A 22 2.96 23.34 -0.49
CA VAL A 22 4.36 23.68 -0.75
C VAL A 22 4.37 24.89 -1.69
N ASN A 23 4.82 26.04 -1.22
CA ASN A 23 4.80 27.30 -1.98
C ASN A 23 3.43 27.68 -2.55
N GLY A 24 2.37 27.41 -1.81
CA GLY A 24 1.00 27.71 -2.22
C GLY A 24 0.37 26.69 -3.19
N GLU A 25 1.08 25.62 -3.49
CA GLU A 25 0.57 24.49 -4.28
C GLU A 25 0.30 23.28 -3.38
N GLU A 26 -0.78 22.56 -3.64
CA GLU A 26 -1.16 21.34 -2.92
C GLU A 26 -0.09 20.26 -3.08
N PHE A 27 0.27 19.59 -1.95
CA PHE A 27 1.37 18.63 -1.89
C PHE A 27 1.28 17.53 -2.96
N GLY A 28 0.10 16.94 -3.17
CA GLY A 28 -0.11 15.91 -4.20
C GLY A 28 0.22 16.38 -5.62
N LYS A 29 0.01 17.68 -5.91
CA LYS A 29 0.39 18.28 -7.21
C LYS A 29 1.90 18.44 -7.35
N VAL A 30 2.58 18.75 -6.27
CA VAL A 30 4.05 18.81 -6.26
C VAL A 30 4.62 17.41 -6.49
N VAL A 31 4.07 16.39 -5.81
CA VAL A 31 4.46 14.98 -6.01
C VAL A 31 4.22 14.55 -7.47
N GLU A 32 3.05 14.86 -8.05
CA GLU A 32 2.73 14.53 -9.43
C GLU A 32 3.77 15.08 -10.42
N LYS A 33 4.16 16.35 -10.24
CA LYS A 33 5.20 16.98 -11.06
C LYS A 33 6.58 16.33 -10.88
N GLN A 34 6.91 15.92 -9.67
CA GLN A 34 8.18 15.24 -9.40
C GLN A 34 8.20 13.83 -9.99
N LEU A 35 7.12 13.07 -9.91
CA LEU A 35 7.05 11.71 -10.46
C LEU A 35 7.44 11.67 -11.95
N VAL A 36 7.03 12.65 -12.73
CA VAL A 36 7.40 12.75 -14.16
C VAL A 36 8.92 12.77 -14.37
N THR A 37 9.69 13.21 -13.38
CA THR A 37 11.17 13.27 -13.47
C THR A 37 11.84 11.92 -13.18
N TYR A 38 11.12 10.93 -12.66
CA TYR A 38 11.69 9.64 -12.28
C TYR A 38 11.69 8.58 -13.39
N GLY A 39 10.89 8.79 -14.45
CA GLY A 39 10.91 7.88 -15.60
C GLY A 39 9.71 8.07 -16.52
N ASP A 40 9.83 7.53 -17.72
CA ASP A 40 8.78 7.63 -18.76
C ASP A 40 7.46 6.97 -18.37
N GLU A 41 7.50 5.99 -17.47
CA GLU A 41 6.31 5.34 -16.92
C GLU A 41 5.38 6.28 -16.15
N TRP A 42 5.91 7.42 -15.67
CA TRP A 42 5.17 8.41 -14.90
C TRP A 42 4.72 9.62 -15.71
N LYS A 43 5.07 9.72 -17.00
CA LYS A 43 4.81 10.92 -17.84
C LYS A 43 3.33 11.30 -17.94
N ASP A 44 2.45 10.32 -17.87
CA ASP A 44 1.00 10.51 -17.99
C ASP A 44 0.28 10.34 -16.64
N VAL A 45 1.03 10.39 -15.52
CA VAL A 45 0.46 10.22 -14.17
C VAL A 45 -0.51 11.36 -13.86
N ASN A 46 -1.65 10.99 -13.29
CA ASN A 46 -2.66 11.92 -12.78
C ASN A 46 -3.13 11.45 -11.41
N LEU A 47 -2.54 11.97 -10.35
CA LEU A 47 -2.87 11.59 -8.98
C LEU A 47 -4.25 12.10 -8.52
N ASP A 48 -4.90 12.97 -9.30
CA ASP A 48 -6.26 13.44 -9.04
C ASP A 48 -7.31 12.39 -9.40
N ASP A 49 -6.97 11.46 -10.31
CA ASP A 49 -7.85 10.37 -10.68
C ASP A 49 -7.63 9.17 -9.76
N ALA A 50 -8.36 9.17 -8.64
CA ALA A 50 -8.28 8.09 -7.65
C ALA A 50 -8.76 6.72 -8.15
N GLN A 51 -9.37 6.65 -9.33
CA GLN A 51 -9.91 5.39 -9.85
C GLN A 51 -9.01 4.70 -10.87
N THR A 52 -8.27 5.47 -11.66
CA THR A 52 -7.56 4.92 -12.82
C THR A 52 -6.06 5.13 -12.81
N THR A 53 -5.54 6.12 -12.09
CA THR A 53 -4.14 6.56 -12.17
C THR A 53 -3.10 5.45 -11.95
N LEU A 54 -3.28 4.62 -10.93
CA LEU A 54 -2.35 3.52 -10.62
C LEU A 54 -2.88 2.15 -11.04
N TYR A 55 -4.08 2.09 -11.61
CA TYR A 55 -4.71 0.87 -12.09
C TYR A 55 -4.29 0.57 -13.52
N ASN A 56 -3.41 -0.40 -13.70
CA ASN A 56 -2.88 -0.79 -15.00
C ASN A 56 -2.90 -2.32 -15.16
N GLN A 57 -3.95 -2.83 -15.81
CA GLN A 57 -4.15 -4.26 -16.01
C GLN A 57 -3.06 -4.91 -16.86
N GLU A 58 -2.62 -4.25 -17.92
CA GLU A 58 -1.61 -4.81 -18.82
C GLU A 58 -0.25 -4.91 -18.13
N LYS A 59 0.12 -3.89 -17.35
CA LYS A 59 1.33 -3.93 -16.51
C LYS A 59 1.21 -5.04 -15.45
N ALA A 60 0.06 -5.14 -14.77
CA ALA A 60 -0.17 -6.18 -13.78
C ALA A 60 -0.01 -7.60 -14.38
N LYS A 61 -0.59 -7.86 -15.54
CA LYS A 61 -0.44 -9.15 -16.24
C LYS A 61 1.02 -9.43 -16.63
N ALA A 62 1.72 -8.43 -17.14
CA ALA A 62 3.10 -8.56 -17.56
C ALA A 62 4.04 -8.86 -16.38
N GLU A 63 3.89 -8.15 -15.27
CA GLU A 63 4.68 -8.39 -14.05
C GLU A 63 4.33 -9.74 -13.42
N PHE A 64 3.05 -10.09 -13.36
CA PHE A 64 2.63 -11.39 -12.86
C PHE A 64 3.19 -12.54 -13.69
N ALA A 65 3.23 -12.42 -15.02
CA ALA A 65 3.80 -13.46 -15.88
C ALA A 65 5.28 -13.73 -15.55
N LYS A 66 6.06 -12.69 -15.30
CA LYS A 66 7.47 -12.81 -14.86
C LYS A 66 7.58 -13.47 -13.48
N ALA A 67 6.77 -13.02 -12.53
CA ALA A 67 6.74 -13.58 -11.18
C ALA A 67 6.33 -15.06 -11.21
N LYS A 68 5.34 -15.42 -12.01
CA LYS A 68 4.87 -16.80 -12.16
C LYS A 68 5.98 -17.74 -12.64
N GLU A 69 6.77 -17.33 -13.63
CA GLU A 69 7.91 -18.13 -14.10
C GLU A 69 8.94 -18.39 -13.00
N GLN A 70 9.20 -17.38 -12.16
CA GLN A 70 10.13 -17.52 -11.05
C GLN A 70 9.55 -18.43 -9.96
N LEU A 71 8.32 -18.21 -9.54
CA LEU A 71 7.64 -19.01 -8.53
C LEU A 71 7.52 -20.48 -8.93
N GLN A 72 7.24 -20.76 -10.22
CA GLN A 72 7.23 -22.13 -10.73
C GLN A 72 8.60 -22.81 -10.65
N LYS A 73 9.70 -22.09 -10.90
CA LYS A 73 11.07 -22.62 -10.74
C LYS A 73 11.39 -22.91 -9.27
N GLU A 74 10.79 -22.19 -8.36
CA GLU A 74 10.90 -22.36 -6.89
C GLU A 74 9.94 -23.46 -6.37
N GLY A 75 9.12 -24.05 -7.23
CA GLY A 75 8.21 -25.14 -6.90
C GLY A 75 6.88 -24.70 -6.27
N VAL A 76 6.50 -23.42 -6.42
CA VAL A 76 5.22 -22.91 -5.94
C VAL A 76 4.08 -23.46 -6.79
N GLU A 77 3.08 -24.03 -6.14
CA GLU A 77 1.86 -24.51 -6.79
C GLU A 77 0.85 -23.36 -6.99
N PHE A 78 0.03 -23.49 -8.05
CA PHE A 78 -1.00 -22.52 -8.38
C PHE A 78 -2.40 -23.15 -8.29
N PRO A 79 -3.44 -22.35 -7.95
CA PRO A 79 -3.38 -20.91 -7.65
C PRO A 79 -2.66 -20.60 -6.34
N ILE A 80 -2.01 -19.44 -6.26
CA ILE A 80 -1.60 -18.88 -4.96
C ILE A 80 -2.83 -18.31 -4.26
N HIS A 81 -2.93 -18.53 -2.96
CA HIS A 81 -3.99 -18.04 -2.11
C HIS A 81 -3.49 -16.84 -1.31
N LEU A 82 -4.28 -15.76 -1.29
CA LEU A 82 -3.98 -14.55 -0.54
C LEU A 82 -5.09 -14.32 0.50
N ASP A 83 -4.74 -14.43 1.76
CA ASP A 83 -5.66 -14.17 2.87
C ASP A 83 -5.86 -12.66 3.06
N TYR A 84 -7.08 -12.18 2.80
CA TYR A 84 -7.47 -10.81 3.02
C TYR A 84 -8.38 -10.71 4.25
N VAL A 85 -7.83 -10.25 5.36
CA VAL A 85 -8.56 -10.13 6.62
C VAL A 85 -9.33 -8.82 6.69
N VAL A 86 -10.57 -8.88 7.17
CA VAL A 86 -11.47 -7.73 7.36
C VAL A 86 -12.27 -7.90 8.64
N SER A 87 -12.62 -6.78 9.30
CA SER A 87 -13.64 -6.84 10.35
C SER A 87 -15.00 -7.16 9.71
N GLN A 88 -15.70 -8.16 10.29
CA GLN A 88 -17.03 -8.55 9.81
C GLN A 88 -18.10 -7.46 10.03
N THR A 89 -17.87 -6.53 10.93
CA THR A 89 -18.80 -5.42 11.24
C THR A 89 -18.53 -4.18 10.39
N ASP A 90 -17.34 -4.07 9.76
CA ASP A 90 -17.00 -2.97 8.85
C ASP A 90 -17.42 -3.30 7.40
N ASN A 91 -18.62 -2.89 7.04
CA ASN A 91 -19.13 -3.08 5.68
C ASN A 91 -18.26 -2.43 4.60
N SER A 92 -17.53 -1.35 4.91
CA SER A 92 -16.65 -0.67 3.96
C SER A 92 -15.43 -1.54 3.64
N GLN A 93 -14.79 -2.11 4.66
CA GLN A 93 -13.68 -3.06 4.47
C GLN A 93 -14.12 -4.29 3.69
N VAL A 94 -15.28 -4.87 4.03
CA VAL A 94 -15.83 -6.04 3.32
C VAL A 94 -16.08 -5.74 1.84
N GLN A 95 -16.61 -4.56 1.51
CA GLN A 95 -16.83 -4.16 0.13
C GLN A 95 -15.52 -3.90 -0.61
N GLN A 96 -14.54 -3.27 0.04
CA GLN A 96 -13.20 -3.04 -0.54
C GLN A 96 -12.50 -4.36 -0.86
N ALA A 97 -12.48 -5.29 0.08
CA ALA A 97 -11.89 -6.61 -0.13
C ALA A 97 -12.60 -7.38 -1.26
N SER A 98 -13.94 -7.31 -1.33
CA SER A 98 -14.72 -7.93 -2.39
C SER A 98 -14.40 -7.33 -3.77
N SER A 99 -14.25 -6.00 -3.86
CA SER A 99 -13.89 -5.32 -5.09
C SER A 99 -12.45 -5.65 -5.51
N PHE A 100 -11.53 -5.72 -4.55
CA PHE A 100 -10.14 -6.14 -4.78
C PHE A 100 -10.08 -7.56 -5.33
N LYS A 101 -10.73 -8.52 -4.66
CA LYS A 101 -10.85 -9.91 -5.10
C LYS A 101 -11.32 -10.00 -6.55
N GLN A 102 -12.47 -9.37 -6.86
CA GLN A 102 -13.02 -9.38 -8.20
C GLN A 102 -12.04 -8.81 -9.25
N SER A 103 -11.37 -7.72 -8.91
CA SER A 103 -10.40 -7.09 -9.81
C SER A 103 -9.19 -7.98 -10.08
N VAL A 104 -8.58 -8.55 -9.02
CA VAL A 104 -7.39 -9.40 -9.13
C VAL A 104 -7.71 -10.68 -9.90
N GLU A 105 -8.76 -11.41 -9.51
CA GLU A 105 -9.14 -12.67 -10.14
C GLU A 105 -9.59 -12.49 -11.59
N ALA A 106 -10.25 -11.36 -11.93
CA ALA A 106 -10.62 -11.07 -13.31
C ALA A 106 -9.42 -10.74 -14.19
N VAL A 107 -8.39 -10.09 -13.65
CA VAL A 107 -7.20 -9.65 -14.41
C VAL A 107 -6.16 -10.76 -14.52
N LEU A 108 -5.86 -11.43 -13.42
CA LEU A 108 -4.79 -12.45 -13.35
C LEU A 108 -5.30 -13.87 -13.59
N GLY A 109 -6.60 -14.10 -13.43
CA GLY A 109 -7.24 -15.40 -13.51
C GLY A 109 -7.27 -16.16 -12.18
N ALA A 110 -8.41 -16.72 -11.82
CA ALA A 110 -8.58 -17.50 -10.59
C ALA A 110 -7.75 -18.80 -10.55
N ASP A 111 -7.30 -19.29 -11.70
CA ASP A 111 -6.35 -20.41 -11.79
C ASP A 111 -4.92 -20.00 -11.39
N ASN A 112 -4.66 -18.72 -11.22
CA ASN A 112 -3.37 -18.18 -10.85
C ASN A 112 -3.36 -17.58 -9.43
N VAL A 113 -4.37 -16.79 -9.10
CA VAL A 113 -4.48 -16.11 -7.79
C VAL A 113 -5.91 -16.20 -7.31
N VAL A 114 -6.08 -16.58 -6.06
CA VAL A 114 -7.37 -16.57 -5.35
C VAL A 114 -7.21 -15.66 -4.14
N VAL A 115 -8.14 -14.75 -3.95
CA VAL A 115 -8.20 -13.91 -2.74
C VAL A 115 -9.24 -14.49 -1.80
N ASP A 116 -8.79 -14.97 -0.64
CA ASP A 116 -9.63 -15.55 0.39
C ASP A 116 -9.98 -14.48 1.44
N ILE A 117 -11.24 -14.01 1.43
CA ILE A 117 -11.68 -12.97 2.36
C ILE A 117 -12.04 -13.60 3.70
N GLN A 118 -11.23 -13.32 4.71
CA GLN A 118 -11.40 -13.78 6.08
C GLN A 118 -12.16 -12.71 6.89
N LYS A 119 -13.44 -12.97 7.20
CA LYS A 119 -14.26 -12.08 8.02
C LYS A 119 -14.11 -12.46 9.49
N LEU A 120 -13.45 -11.61 10.23
CA LEU A 120 -13.12 -11.83 11.64
C LEU A 120 -14.03 -11.02 12.55
N SER A 121 -14.16 -11.44 13.81
CA SER A 121 -14.70 -10.56 14.85
C SER A 121 -13.82 -9.31 14.99
N ASP A 122 -14.35 -8.23 15.54
CA ASP A 122 -13.57 -6.99 15.73
C ASP A 122 -12.36 -7.24 16.65
N ASP A 123 -12.54 -8.06 17.67
CA ASP A 123 -11.46 -8.41 18.60
C ASP A 123 -10.37 -9.23 17.89
N ASP A 124 -10.73 -10.24 17.12
CA ASP A 124 -9.77 -11.06 16.38
C ASP A 124 -9.06 -10.25 15.31
N PHE A 125 -9.81 -9.41 14.56
CA PHE A 125 -9.22 -8.51 13.57
C PHE A 125 -8.20 -7.57 14.18
N ASN A 126 -8.55 -6.91 15.29
CA ASN A 126 -7.65 -6.00 15.99
C ASN A 126 -6.42 -6.73 16.55
N ASN A 127 -6.61 -7.93 17.09
CA ASN A 127 -5.50 -8.71 17.67
C ASN A 127 -4.44 -9.06 16.62
N ILE A 128 -4.83 -9.47 15.41
CA ILE A 128 -3.86 -9.84 14.37
C ILE A 128 -3.35 -8.67 13.54
N THR A 129 -4.05 -7.52 13.55
CA THR A 129 -3.64 -6.35 12.74
C THR A 129 -2.97 -5.27 13.57
N TYR A 130 -3.57 -4.83 14.68
CA TYR A 130 -3.12 -3.65 15.42
C TYR A 130 -2.36 -3.97 16.72
N PHE A 131 -2.63 -5.13 17.34
CA PHE A 131 -2.09 -5.45 18.67
C PHE A 131 -0.95 -6.48 18.64
N THR A 132 -0.34 -6.67 17.49
CA THR A 132 0.89 -7.45 17.33
C THR A 132 2.11 -6.56 17.53
N ASP A 133 3.16 -7.10 18.08
CA ASP A 133 4.42 -6.39 18.34
C ASP A 133 5.43 -6.53 17.18
N THR A 134 5.30 -7.58 16.38
CA THR A 134 6.23 -7.90 15.29
C THR A 134 5.50 -8.26 14.00
N ALA A 135 6.21 -8.12 12.88
CA ALA A 135 5.71 -8.54 11.57
C ALA A 135 5.40 -10.05 11.51
N ALA A 136 6.18 -10.88 12.22
CA ALA A 136 6.00 -12.33 12.22
C ALA A 136 4.71 -12.81 12.89
N GLU A 137 4.06 -11.96 13.70
CA GLU A 137 2.78 -12.26 14.35
C GLU A 137 1.57 -11.99 13.45
N LYS A 138 1.79 -11.39 12.29
CA LYS A 138 0.73 -11.07 11.33
C LYS A 138 0.47 -12.28 10.44
N ASP A 139 -0.57 -13.02 10.77
CA ASP A 139 -0.98 -14.23 10.05
C ASP A 139 -2.01 -13.88 8.96
N TYR A 140 -1.59 -13.05 7.99
CA TYR A 140 -2.39 -12.67 6.82
C TYR A 140 -1.51 -12.07 5.72
N ASP A 141 -2.00 -12.07 4.48
CA ASP A 141 -1.31 -11.45 3.34
C ASP A 141 -1.75 -9.99 3.11
N LEU A 142 -3.03 -9.71 3.32
CA LEU A 142 -3.64 -8.41 3.04
C LEU A 142 -4.57 -7.96 4.18
N ALA A 143 -4.48 -6.69 4.52
CA ALA A 143 -5.43 -6.01 5.39
C ALA A 143 -5.65 -4.58 4.92
N GLY A 144 -6.85 -4.05 5.16
CA GLY A 144 -7.11 -2.62 5.02
C GLY A 144 -6.62 -1.88 6.25
N GLY A 145 -6.01 -0.70 6.05
CA GLY A 145 -5.53 0.12 7.14
C GLY A 145 -5.57 1.61 6.80
N GLY A 146 -5.29 2.44 7.80
CA GLY A 146 -5.22 3.89 7.65
C GLY A 146 -4.35 4.50 8.73
N TRP A 147 -3.97 5.75 8.53
CA TRP A 147 -3.22 6.55 9.49
C TRP A 147 -3.94 7.86 9.77
N VAL A 148 -4.07 8.22 11.03
CA VAL A 148 -4.56 9.51 11.46
C VAL A 148 -3.36 10.36 11.86
N PRO A 149 -3.19 11.57 11.30
CA PRO A 149 -2.02 12.40 11.58
C PRO A 149 -2.00 12.87 13.04
N ASP A 150 -0.84 12.85 13.66
CA ASP A 150 -0.62 13.34 15.02
C ASP A 150 -0.48 14.88 15.03
N TYR A 151 0.00 15.47 13.93
CA TYR A 151 0.23 16.90 13.75
C TYR A 151 0.15 17.28 12.27
N GLN A 152 0.08 18.59 11.99
CA GLN A 152 -0.11 19.12 10.63
C GLN A 152 1.22 19.30 9.90
N ASP A 153 1.90 18.20 9.64
CA ASP A 153 3.10 18.11 8.81
C ASP A 153 3.12 16.80 8.03
N PRO A 154 3.60 16.75 6.78
CA PRO A 154 3.67 15.52 5.99
C PRO A 154 4.47 14.41 6.65
N SER A 155 5.46 14.74 7.49
CA SER A 155 6.30 13.77 8.18
C SER A 155 5.47 12.80 9.02
N THR A 156 4.33 13.22 9.58
CA THR A 156 3.45 12.32 10.35
C THR A 156 2.98 11.10 9.54
N TYR A 157 2.84 11.23 8.22
CA TYR A 157 2.52 10.12 7.33
C TYR A 157 3.76 9.38 6.86
N LEU A 158 4.82 10.11 6.54
CA LEU A 158 6.02 9.54 5.93
C LEU A 158 6.86 8.78 6.96
N GLU A 159 7.06 9.33 8.16
CA GLU A 159 7.86 8.71 9.22
C GLU A 159 7.24 7.41 9.73
N SER A 160 5.91 7.30 9.72
CA SER A 160 5.22 6.09 10.16
C SER A 160 5.63 4.84 9.37
N LEU A 161 6.08 5.02 8.12
CA LEU A 161 6.59 3.98 7.23
C LEU A 161 8.12 3.93 7.14
N SER A 162 8.85 4.59 8.05
CA SER A 162 10.31 4.54 8.08
C SER A 162 10.81 3.12 8.30
N PRO A 163 11.71 2.60 7.46
CA PRO A 163 12.30 1.28 7.65
C PRO A 163 13.25 1.22 8.86
N VAL A 164 13.60 2.36 9.46
CA VAL A 164 14.49 2.45 10.62
C VAL A 164 13.72 2.33 11.93
N ASN A 165 12.59 3.04 12.04
CA ASN A 165 11.84 3.17 13.29
C ASN A 165 10.35 3.48 13.09
N GLY A 166 9.81 3.26 11.89
CA GLY A 166 8.41 3.56 11.59
C GLY A 166 7.43 2.76 12.44
N SER A 167 6.48 3.46 13.07
CA SER A 167 5.53 2.89 14.03
C SER A 167 4.55 1.89 13.41
N VAL A 168 4.37 1.93 12.09
CA VAL A 168 3.50 1.00 11.36
C VAL A 168 4.24 0.24 10.26
N PHE A 169 5.56 0.30 10.26
CA PHE A 169 6.38 -0.37 9.24
C PHE A 169 6.18 -1.90 9.25
N TYR A 170 6.00 -2.49 10.42
CA TYR A 170 5.72 -3.92 10.58
C TYR A 170 4.42 -4.38 9.92
N TYR A 171 3.48 -3.47 9.57
CA TYR A 171 2.31 -3.80 8.75
C TYR A 171 2.66 -4.22 7.33
N LEU A 172 3.87 -3.88 6.87
CA LEU A 172 4.39 -4.32 5.59
C LEU A 172 5.03 -5.72 5.64
N GLY A 173 4.88 -6.44 6.74
CA GLY A 173 5.46 -7.78 6.92
C GLY A 173 6.95 -7.78 7.28
N VAL A 174 7.52 -6.63 7.67
CA VAL A 174 8.94 -6.45 8.00
C VAL A 174 9.08 -5.53 9.20
N ASP A 175 9.86 -5.95 10.21
CA ASP A 175 10.13 -5.10 11.36
C ASP A 175 11.09 -3.96 11.03
N ALA A 176 10.78 -2.74 11.48
CA ALA A 176 11.67 -1.60 11.34
C ALA A 176 12.99 -1.85 12.09
N GLY A 177 14.09 -1.37 11.51
CA GLY A 177 15.44 -1.58 12.08
C GLY A 177 15.98 -3.01 11.96
N SER A 178 15.24 -3.93 11.34
CA SER A 178 15.71 -5.30 11.11
C SER A 178 16.69 -5.38 9.94
N ASN A 179 17.43 -6.51 9.88
CA ASN A 179 18.30 -6.83 8.74
C ASN A 179 17.58 -7.66 7.67
N SER A 180 16.27 -7.52 7.54
CA SER A 180 15.49 -8.26 6.54
C SER A 180 15.98 -7.95 5.13
N PRO A 181 16.20 -8.96 4.28
CA PRO A 181 16.58 -8.77 2.87
C PRO A 181 15.44 -8.09 2.05
N ALA A 182 14.23 -8.04 2.57
CA ALA A 182 13.13 -7.33 1.92
C ALA A 182 13.36 -5.80 1.92
N ILE A 183 14.05 -5.24 2.93
CA ILE A 183 14.33 -3.80 3.03
C ILE A 183 15.11 -3.29 1.82
N PRO A 184 16.29 -3.84 1.47
CA PRO A 184 17.00 -3.39 0.27
C PRO A 184 16.33 -3.84 -1.04
N ALA A 185 15.56 -4.93 -1.05
CA ALA A 185 14.92 -5.42 -2.26
C ALA A 185 13.89 -4.45 -2.88
N VAL A 186 13.27 -3.59 -2.06
CA VAL A 186 12.27 -2.59 -2.49
C VAL A 186 12.75 -1.15 -2.24
N ASP A 187 14.07 -0.94 -2.14
CA ASP A 187 14.72 0.38 -2.02
C ASP A 187 14.32 1.21 -0.78
N PHE A 188 13.91 0.56 0.29
CA PHE A 188 13.60 1.25 1.55
C PHE A 188 14.81 1.97 2.17
N GLY A 189 16.04 1.58 1.81
CA GLY A 189 17.26 2.30 2.21
C GLY A 189 17.27 3.74 1.69
N LYS A 190 16.91 3.94 0.43
CA LYS A 190 16.79 5.29 -0.16
C LYS A 190 15.68 6.10 0.48
N TYR A 191 14.56 5.47 0.82
CA TYR A 191 13.47 6.12 1.55
C TYR A 191 13.95 6.64 2.92
N ALA A 192 14.73 5.83 3.67
CA ALA A 192 15.30 6.23 4.95
C ALA A 192 16.27 7.43 4.82
N GLU A 193 17.09 7.45 3.78
CA GLU A 193 18.00 8.58 3.49
C GLU A 193 17.23 9.87 3.20
N LEU A 194 16.20 9.80 2.35
CA LEU A 194 15.36 10.96 2.03
C LEU A 194 14.62 11.51 3.26
N LEU A 195 14.11 10.65 4.14
CA LEU A 195 13.50 11.08 5.40
C LEU A 195 14.49 11.78 6.32
N LYS A 196 15.70 11.23 6.44
CA LYS A 196 16.78 11.83 7.24
C LYS A 196 17.16 13.21 6.73
N ASP A 197 17.29 13.35 5.42
CA ASP A 197 17.65 14.62 4.79
C ASP A 197 16.54 15.66 4.99
N ALA A 198 15.28 15.27 4.79
CA ALA A 198 14.13 16.16 5.04
C ALA A 198 14.09 16.66 6.49
N ASN A 199 14.34 15.79 7.46
CA ASN A 199 14.35 16.16 8.88
C ASN A 199 15.58 16.99 9.30
N ALA A 200 16.64 17.01 8.50
CA ALA A 200 17.83 17.82 8.78
C ALA A 200 17.72 19.28 8.30
N GLU A 201 16.71 19.58 7.47
CA GLU A 201 16.48 20.93 6.91
C GLU A 201 15.49 21.76 7.75
N VAL A 202 14.98 21.24 8.89
CA VAL A 202 13.99 21.92 9.77
C VAL A 202 14.64 22.70 10.90
#